data_56194039c7bbace0c1d1a2d9ce09fd0d
#
_entry.id   56194039c7bbace0c1d1a2d9ce09fd0d
#
_cell.length_a   1.000
_cell.length_b   1.000
_cell.length_c   1.000
_cell.angle_alpha   90.00
_cell.angle_beta   90.00
_cell.angle_gamma   90.00
#
_symmetry.space_group_name_H-M   'P 1'
#
loop_
_entity.id
_entity.type
_entity.pdbx_description
1 polymer ?
#
loop_
_entity_poly.entity_id
_entity_poly.type
_entity_poly.pdbx_seq_one_letter_code
_entity_poly.pdbx_strand_id
1 'polypeptide(L)' 'MADKPQQAGGGDAWDATQWHVVQKGDTLSKIAQHYYGDASLYPKIFEANRDVLKDPNLIRIGQKLRIP' A
#
# COMPACT_ATOMS: atom_id res chain seq x y z
N MET A 1 -0.09 -7.59 21.56
CA MET A 1 -0.37 -7.45 21.20
C MET A 1 -0.51 -7.44 20.29
N ALA A 2 -0.20 -7.51 20.13
CA ALA A 2 -0.34 -7.39 19.37
C ALA A 2 -0.39 -7.72 18.47
N ASP A 3 -0.15 -7.90 18.39
CA ASP A 3 -0.30 -8.09 17.60
C ASP A 3 -0.22 -8.62 16.71
N LYS A 4 0.11 -8.93 16.63
CA LYS A 4 0.15 -9.32 15.85
C LYS A 4 -0.12 -9.95 15.06
N PRO A 5 -0.06 -10.07 14.86
CA PRO A 5 -0.37 -10.60 14.13
C PRO A 5 -0.56 -11.08 13.24
N GLN A 6 -0.38 -11.01 13.14
CA GLN A 6 -0.59 -11.25 12.32
C GLN A 6 -0.43 -11.69 11.43
N GLN A 7 -0.05 -11.81 11.45
CA GLN A 7 0.12 -12.12 10.61
C GLN A 7 0.21 -12.89 10.07
N ALA A 8 0.53 -12.92 10.52
CA ALA A 8 0.67 -13.56 9.78
C ALA A 8 0.16 -14.24 9.08
N GLY A 9 -0.02 -14.29 9.26
CA GLY A 9 -0.42 -14.87 8.43
C GLY A 9 -0.70 -15.25 7.54
N GLY A 10 -1.14 -15.13 7.78
CA GLY A 10 -1.66 -15.42 6.65
C GLY A 10 -0.92 -16.02 5.59
N GLY A 11 0.09 -15.88 5.43
CA GLY A 11 0.75 -16.42 4.29
C GLY A 11 0.15 -16.01 2.96
N ASP A 12 -0.84 -15.16 2.99
CA ASP A 12 -1.42 -14.62 1.78
C ASP A 12 -0.55 -13.47 1.32
N ALA A 13 -0.08 -13.55 0.08
CA ALA A 13 0.79 -12.52 -0.47
C ALA A 13 0.14 -11.14 -0.47
N TRP A 14 -1.17 -11.11 -0.43
CA TRP A 14 -1.92 -9.86 -0.48
C TRP A 14 -2.42 -9.39 0.87
N ASP A 15 -2.04 -10.07 1.93
CA ASP A 15 -2.37 -9.61 3.27
C ASP A 15 -1.66 -8.29 3.50
N ALA A 16 -2.44 -7.26 3.70
CA ALA A 16 -1.88 -5.96 3.99
C ALA A 16 -1.66 -5.84 5.49
N THR A 17 -0.50 -5.36 5.91
CA THR A 17 -0.27 -5.06 7.31
C THR A 17 -0.94 -3.77 7.70
N GLN A 18 -1.22 -2.91 6.74
CA GLN A 18 -1.93 -1.67 7.00
C GLN A 18 -2.59 -1.18 5.72
N TRP A 19 -3.53 -0.26 5.92
CA TRP A 19 -4.24 0.38 4.84
C TRP A 19 -3.91 1.86 4.84
N HIS A 20 -3.79 2.43 3.66
CA HIS A 20 -3.56 3.86 3.51
C HIS A 20 -4.72 4.47 2.75
N VAL A 21 -5.28 5.55 3.28
CA VAL A 21 -6.30 6.32 2.58
C VAL A 21 -5.59 7.45 1.84
N VAL A 22 -5.75 7.47 0.52
CA VAL A 22 -5.07 8.46 -0.32
C VAL A 22 -5.53 9.87 0.04
N GLN A 23 -4.56 10.75 0.24
CA GLN A 23 -4.80 12.15 0.56
C GLN A 23 -4.41 13.02 -0.62
N LYS A 24 -4.87 14.27 -0.58
CA LYS A 24 -4.50 15.24 -1.61
C LYS A 24 -2.97 15.36 -1.67
N GLY A 25 -2.44 15.27 -2.87
CA GLY A 25 -1.00 15.38 -3.08
C GLY A 25 -0.24 14.08 -2.95
N ASP A 26 -0.91 12.99 -2.59
CA ASP A 26 -0.25 11.69 -2.49
C ASP A 26 0.11 11.16 -3.88
N THR A 27 1.23 10.43 -3.91
CA THR A 27 1.60 9.59 -5.06
C THR A 27 2.07 8.27 -4.49
N LEU A 28 2.10 7.22 -5.31
CA LEU A 28 2.58 5.93 -4.83
C LEU A 28 4.03 6.03 -4.36
N SER A 29 4.85 6.84 -5.03
CA SER A 29 6.24 7.05 -4.62
C SER A 29 6.31 7.69 -3.24
N LYS A 30 5.48 8.69 -2.98
CA LYS A 30 5.46 9.34 -1.67
C LYS A 30 4.96 8.40 -0.60
N ILE A 31 3.95 7.59 -0.93
CA ILE A 31 3.42 6.60 -0.01
C ILE A 31 4.49 5.56 0.32
N ALA A 32 5.21 5.08 -0.70
CA ALA A 32 6.30 4.13 -0.48
C ALA A 32 7.40 4.73 0.38
N GLN A 33 7.72 6.00 0.15
CA GLN A 33 8.71 6.70 0.96
C GLN A 33 8.26 6.74 2.42
N HIS A 34 6.99 6.99 2.64
CA HIS A 34 6.46 7.09 4.00
C HIS A 34 6.49 5.75 4.74
N TYR A 35 6.07 4.68 4.07
CA TYR A 35 5.93 3.38 4.74
C TYR A 35 7.21 2.55 4.71
N TYR A 36 8.02 2.68 3.68
CA TYR A 36 9.23 1.86 3.51
C TYR A 36 10.51 2.66 3.63
N GLY A 37 10.43 3.99 3.61
CA GLY A 37 11.61 4.82 3.59
C GLY A 37 12.30 4.86 2.24
N ASP A 38 11.63 4.39 1.18
CA ASP A 38 12.23 4.28 -0.15
C ASP A 38 11.15 4.45 -1.22
N ALA A 39 11.16 5.59 -1.88
CA ALA A 39 10.16 5.90 -2.90
C ALA A 39 10.24 4.94 -4.08
N SER A 40 11.40 4.37 -4.36
CA SER A 40 11.57 3.46 -5.48
C SER A 40 10.84 2.14 -5.29
N LEU A 41 10.33 1.88 -4.08
CA LEU A 41 9.56 0.66 -3.80
C LEU A 41 8.07 0.80 -4.10
N TYR A 42 7.66 1.88 -4.76
CA TYR A 42 6.25 2.06 -5.11
C TYR A 42 5.65 0.90 -5.91
N PRO A 43 6.42 0.16 -6.72
CA PRO A 43 5.85 -0.99 -7.43
C PRO A 43 5.27 -2.05 -6.51
N LYS A 44 5.78 -2.17 -5.28
CA LYS A 44 5.23 -3.13 -4.33
C LYS A 44 3.79 -2.77 -3.97
N ILE A 45 3.54 -1.47 -3.80
CA ILE A 45 2.19 -1.00 -3.50
C ILE A 45 1.29 -1.17 -4.71
N PHE A 46 1.81 -0.84 -5.89
CA PHE A 46 1.03 -0.99 -7.13
C PHE A 46 0.62 -2.45 -7.33
N GLU A 47 1.56 -3.38 -7.18
CA GLU A 47 1.27 -4.80 -7.39
C GLU A 47 0.24 -5.31 -6.40
N ALA A 48 0.29 -4.84 -5.17
CA ALA A 48 -0.67 -5.26 -4.14
C ALA A 48 -2.07 -4.70 -4.39
N ASN A 49 -2.19 -3.72 -5.28
CA ASN A 49 -3.47 -3.04 -5.52
C ASN A 49 -3.88 -3.05 -6.99
N ARG A 50 -3.40 -4.02 -7.74
CA ARG A 50 -3.73 -4.09 -9.18
C ARG A 50 -5.20 -4.30 -9.45
N ASP A 51 -5.93 -4.80 -8.48
CA ASP A 51 -7.38 -4.96 -8.60
C ASP A 51 -8.11 -3.61 -8.61
N VAL A 52 -7.50 -2.58 -8.03
CA VAL A 52 -8.12 -1.24 -7.96
C VAL A 52 -7.32 -0.17 -8.68
N LEU A 53 -6.07 -0.45 -9.03
CA LEU A 53 -5.20 0.50 -9.72
C LEU A 53 -4.83 -0.05 -11.09
N LYS A 54 -5.07 0.74 -12.13
CA LYS A 54 -4.65 0.37 -13.49
C LYS A 54 -3.34 1.04 -13.86
N ASP A 55 -3.01 2.13 -13.19
CA ASP A 55 -1.83 2.92 -13.46
C ASP A 55 -1.31 3.47 -12.13
N PRO A 56 -0.01 3.35 -11.85
CA PRO A 56 0.52 3.85 -10.58
C PRO A 56 0.36 5.36 -10.40
N ASN A 57 0.09 6.09 -11.47
CA ASN A 57 -0.12 7.54 -11.38
C ASN A 57 -1.59 7.93 -11.25
N LEU A 58 -2.50 6.96 -11.29
CA LEU A 58 -3.93 7.24 -11.27
C LEU A 58 -4.56 6.76 -9.96
N ILE A 59 -4.19 7.43 -8.89
CA ILE A 59 -4.79 7.18 -7.58
C ILE A 59 -5.76 8.33 -7.27
N ARG A 60 -6.75 8.03 -6.43
CA ARG A 60 -7.80 8.99 -6.10
C ARG A 60 -7.82 9.28 -4.61
N ILE A 61 -8.11 10.54 -4.28
CA ILE A 61 -8.28 10.93 -2.88
C ILE A 61 -9.41 10.10 -2.27
N GLY A 62 -9.17 9.57 -1.08
CA GLY A 62 -10.14 8.73 -0.37
C GLY A 62 -10.05 7.26 -0.71
N GLN A 63 -9.27 6.89 -1.71
CA GLN A 63 -9.10 5.49 -2.08
C GLN A 63 -8.27 4.77 -1.03
N LYS A 64 -8.67 3.55 -0.68
CA LYS A 64 -7.92 2.73 0.26
C LYS A 64 -6.95 1.83 -0.48
N LEU A 65 -5.71 1.86 -0.06
CA LEU A 65 -4.65 1.05 -0.66
C LEU A 65 -4.07 0.10 0.39
N ARG A 66 -3.76 -1.11 -0.03
CA ARG A 66 -3.07 -2.09 0.82
C ARG A 66 -1.59 -1.76 0.83
N ILE A 67 -1.00 -1.74 2.02
CA ILE A 67 0.43 -1.52 2.17
C ILE A 67 1.02 -2.84 2.69
N PRO A 68 1.59 -3.63 1.81
CA PRO A 68 2.12 -4.94 2.18
C PRO A 68 3.37 -4.87 3.05
#